data_8a3b3d01539e395fb54252eba78b0a35
#
_entry.id   8a3b3d01539e395fb54252eba78b0a35
#
_cell.length_a   1.000
_cell.length_b   1.000
_cell.length_c   1.000
_cell.angle_alpha   90.00
_cell.angle_beta   90.00
_cell.angle_gamma   90.00
#
_symmetry.space_group_name_H-M   'P 1'
#
loop_
_entity.id
_entity.type
_entity.pdbx_description
1 polymer ?
#
loop_
_entity_poly.entity_id
_entity_poly.type
_entity_poly.pdbx_seq_one_letter_code
_entity_poly.pdbx_strand_id
1 'polypeptide(L)'
;MADINELAEKKFKSRMTKIRKCNREAEEKEKFSEKIGISLELEFQNKNPDKLTDGITIISAPDGKVLLADYFYGIPEDEEYTTVEISEKQLKSIVEFFQDFKIELDDSD
;
A
#
# COMPACT_ATOMS: atom_id res chain seq x y z
N MET A 1 8.26 0.75 31.44
CA MET A 1 7.70 1.26 30.17
C MET A 1 8.02 0.29 29.03
N ALA A 2 7.01 -0.15 28.31
CA ALA A 2 7.24 -1.10 27.22
C ALA A 2 7.95 -0.41 26.05
N ASP A 3 8.87 -1.12 25.47
CA ASP A 3 9.62 -0.70 24.30
C ASP A 3 8.68 -0.73 23.09
N ILE A 4 8.92 0.12 22.10
CA ILE A 4 8.09 0.21 20.90
C ILE A 4 8.05 -1.11 20.12
N ASN A 5 9.14 -1.86 20.14
CA ASN A 5 9.19 -3.17 19.48
C ASN A 5 8.25 -4.18 20.14
N GLU A 6 8.17 -4.16 21.45
CA GLU A 6 7.25 -5.02 22.20
C GLU A 6 5.79 -4.63 21.93
N LEU A 7 5.53 -3.33 21.88
CA LEU A 7 4.19 -2.82 21.58
C LEU A 7 3.76 -3.20 20.16
N ALA A 8 4.69 -3.10 19.22
CA ALA A 8 4.42 -3.45 17.82
C ALA A 8 4.10 -4.93 17.65
N GLU A 9 4.89 -5.81 18.28
CA GLU A 9 4.65 -7.24 18.23
C GLU A 9 3.31 -7.62 18.84
N LYS A 10 2.98 -7.03 19.97
CA LYS A 10 1.71 -7.27 20.64
C LYS A 10 0.52 -6.84 19.76
N LYS A 11 0.62 -5.65 19.17
CA LYS A 11 -0.42 -5.12 18.30
C LYS A 11 -0.57 -5.95 17.03
N PHE A 12 0.55 -6.37 16.45
CA PHE A 12 0.54 -7.21 15.26
C PHE A 12 -0.16 -8.55 15.53
N LYS A 13 0.14 -9.20 16.65
CA LYS A 13 -0.53 -10.45 17.03
C LYS A 13 -2.04 -10.25 17.16
N SER A 14 -2.45 -9.14 17.76
CA SER A 14 -3.87 -8.80 17.90
C SER A 14 -4.53 -8.61 16.53
N ARG A 15 -3.86 -7.89 15.62
CA ARG A 15 -4.35 -7.69 14.24
C ARG A 15 -4.46 -9.02 13.50
N MET A 16 -3.48 -9.90 13.65
CA MET A 16 -3.50 -11.21 12.99
C MET A 16 -4.64 -12.08 13.50
N THR A 17 -4.91 -12.05 14.80
CA THR A 17 -6.04 -12.77 15.39
C THR A 17 -7.35 -12.29 14.77
N LYS A 18 -7.51 -10.98 14.60
CA LYS A 18 -8.69 -10.38 14.00
C LYS A 18 -8.84 -10.78 12.52
N ILE A 19 -7.73 -10.74 11.78
CA ILE A 19 -7.72 -11.12 10.36
C ILE A 19 -8.14 -12.59 10.18
N ARG A 20 -7.60 -13.49 11.00
CA ARG A 20 -7.97 -14.90 10.94
C ARG A 20 -9.44 -15.11 11.25
N LYS A 21 -9.98 -14.36 12.21
CA LYS A 21 -11.41 -14.41 12.53
C LYS A 21 -12.24 -13.93 11.35
N CYS A 22 -11.82 -12.84 10.69
CA CYS A 22 -12.50 -12.32 9.52
C CYS A 22 -12.52 -13.31 8.36
N ASN A 23 -11.46 -14.10 8.22
CA ASN A 23 -11.40 -15.11 7.16
C ASN A 23 -12.41 -16.25 7.38
N ARG A 24 -12.88 -16.43 8.62
CA ARG A 24 -13.88 -17.46 8.96
C ARG A 24 -15.30 -16.92 9.04
N GLU A 25 -15.46 -15.63 9.28
CA GLU A 25 -16.76 -14.99 9.53
C GLU A 25 -16.95 -13.78 8.61
N ALA A 26 -17.82 -13.92 7.63
CA ALA A 26 -18.08 -12.88 6.62
C ALA A 26 -18.56 -11.55 7.23
N GLU A 27 -19.41 -11.61 8.26
CA GLU A 27 -19.90 -10.40 8.93
C GLU A 27 -18.77 -9.62 9.60
N GLU A 28 -17.84 -10.33 10.22
CA GLU A 28 -16.69 -9.71 10.88
C GLU A 28 -15.77 -9.07 9.86
N LYS A 29 -15.60 -9.75 8.72
CA LYS A 29 -14.78 -9.22 7.61
C LYS A 29 -15.35 -7.93 7.09
N GLU A 30 -16.67 -7.88 6.88
CA GLU A 30 -17.35 -6.68 6.40
C GLU A 30 -17.16 -5.50 7.34
N LYS A 31 -17.36 -5.71 8.63
CA LYS A 31 -17.21 -4.66 9.64
C LYS A 31 -15.77 -4.17 9.76
N PHE A 32 -14.83 -5.09 9.74
CA PHE A 32 -13.41 -4.75 9.87
C PHE A 32 -12.89 -4.03 8.63
N SER A 33 -13.37 -4.44 7.46
CA SER A 33 -12.96 -3.82 6.18
C SER A 33 -13.29 -2.33 6.13
N GLU A 34 -14.36 -1.90 6.78
CA GLU A 34 -14.74 -0.48 6.84
C GLU A 34 -13.69 0.37 7.55
N LYS A 35 -12.83 -0.27 8.36
CA LYS A 35 -11.80 0.43 9.14
C LYS A 35 -10.42 0.33 8.50
N ILE A 36 -10.32 -0.24 7.29
CA ILE A 36 -9.03 -0.48 6.62
C ILE A 36 -8.92 0.41 5.39
N GLY A 37 -7.78 1.08 5.26
CA GLY A 37 -7.40 1.73 4.02
C GLY A 37 -6.38 0.86 3.31
N ILE A 38 -6.36 0.90 2.00
CA ILE A 38 -5.39 0.17 1.18
C ILE A 38 -4.52 1.19 0.46
N SER A 39 -3.21 1.06 0.64
CA SER A 39 -2.24 1.89 -0.05
C SER A 39 -1.37 1.01 -0.93
N LEU A 40 -1.31 1.34 -2.21
CA LEU A 40 -0.45 0.65 -3.16
C LEU A 40 0.65 1.61 -3.58
N GLU A 41 1.88 1.12 -3.55
CA GLU A 41 3.02 1.92 -3.96
C GLU A 41 3.77 1.20 -5.06
N LEU A 42 3.93 1.87 -6.20
CA LEU A 42 4.74 1.39 -7.30
C LEU A 42 6.03 2.18 -7.32
N GLU A 43 7.15 1.53 -7.09
CA GLU A 43 8.46 2.20 -7.16
C GLU A 43 9.14 1.83 -8.46
N PHE A 44 9.58 2.85 -9.20
CA PHE A 44 10.38 2.63 -10.39
C PHE A 44 11.84 2.45 -9.98
N GLN A 45 12.50 1.49 -10.58
CA GLN A 45 13.92 1.24 -10.27
C GLN A 45 14.79 2.12 -11.15
N ASN A 46 15.61 2.94 -10.50
CA ASN A 46 16.50 3.86 -11.18
C ASN A 46 17.95 3.44 -10.99
N LYS A 47 18.81 3.79 -11.94
CA LYS A 47 20.23 3.41 -11.89
C LYS A 47 20.92 3.95 -10.65
N ASN A 48 20.57 5.16 -10.26
CA ASN A 48 21.16 5.80 -9.10
C ASN A 48 20.06 6.37 -8.21
N PRO A 49 19.58 5.57 -7.23
CA PRO A 49 18.49 5.99 -6.36
C PRO A 49 18.77 7.26 -5.55
N ASP A 50 20.03 7.59 -5.29
CA ASP A 50 20.38 8.82 -4.56
C ASP A 50 20.12 10.07 -5.41
N LYS A 51 20.18 9.94 -6.73
CA LYS A 51 19.95 11.05 -7.65
C LYS A 51 18.51 11.15 -8.12
N LEU A 52 17.80 10.03 -8.10
CA LEU A 52 16.40 10.00 -8.51
C LEU A 52 15.68 8.82 -7.88
N THR A 53 14.60 9.13 -7.19
CA THR A 53 13.65 8.12 -6.77
C THR A 53 12.27 8.58 -7.21
N ASP A 54 11.48 7.70 -7.76
CA ASP A 54 10.14 8.07 -8.19
C ASP A 54 9.19 6.87 -8.14
N GLY A 55 7.91 7.17 -8.17
CA GLY A 55 6.91 6.13 -8.12
C GLY A 55 5.50 6.68 -8.09
N ILE A 56 4.55 5.79 -7.91
CA ILE A 56 3.14 6.12 -7.85
C ILE A 56 2.55 5.58 -6.55
N THR A 57 1.79 6.42 -5.86
CA THR A 57 1.06 6.00 -4.67
C THR A 57 -0.43 6.10 -4.94
N ILE A 58 -1.17 5.01 -4.71
CA ILE A 58 -2.62 4.98 -4.85
C ILE A 58 -3.20 4.54 -3.51
N ILE A 59 -4.10 5.35 -2.97
CA ILE A 59 -4.81 5.03 -1.74
C ILE A 59 -6.26 4.77 -2.10
N SER A 60 -6.77 3.61 -1.72
CA SER A 60 -8.14 3.24 -2.01
C SER A 60 -8.88 2.76 -0.77
N ALA A 61 -10.22 2.84 -0.83
CA ALA A 61 -11.08 2.18 0.15
C ALA A 61 -11.13 0.69 -0.17
N PRO A 62 -11.52 -0.15 0.80
CA PRO A 62 -11.59 -1.61 0.58
C PRO A 62 -12.52 -2.04 -0.56
N ASP A 63 -13.50 -1.20 -0.90
CA ASP A 63 -14.43 -1.45 -2.02
C ASP A 63 -13.83 -1.15 -3.39
N GLY A 64 -12.58 -0.72 -3.42
CA GLY A 64 -11.87 -0.39 -4.66
C GLY A 64 -11.96 1.07 -5.09
N LYS A 65 -12.70 1.89 -4.36
CA LYS A 65 -12.82 3.31 -4.70
C LYS A 65 -11.51 4.04 -4.40
N VAL A 66 -10.92 4.68 -5.40
CA VAL A 66 -9.68 5.41 -5.24
C VAL A 66 -9.95 6.74 -4.53
N LEU A 67 -9.22 6.99 -3.45
CA LEU A 67 -9.32 8.19 -2.65
C LEU A 67 -8.24 9.21 -2.99
N LEU A 68 -7.06 8.74 -3.37
CA LEU A 68 -5.92 9.58 -3.70
C LEU A 68 -4.99 8.83 -4.65
N ALA A 69 -4.44 9.54 -5.62
CA ALA A 69 -3.41 8.98 -6.50
C ALA A 69 -2.42 10.08 -6.87
N ASP A 70 -1.15 9.86 -6.53
CA ASP A 70 -0.08 10.81 -6.78
C ASP A 70 1.15 10.11 -7.36
N TYR A 71 1.85 10.83 -8.24
CA TYR A 71 3.20 10.46 -8.65
C TYR A 71 4.17 11.20 -7.73
N PHE A 72 5.10 10.49 -7.12
CA PHE A 72 6.13 11.12 -6.30
C PHE A 72 7.48 11.11 -7.03
N TYR A 73 8.24 12.16 -6.80
CA TYR A 73 9.56 12.36 -7.40
C TYR A 73 10.48 12.94 -6.35
N GLY A 74 11.68 12.41 -6.24
CA GLY A 74 12.63 12.92 -5.27
C GLY A 74 14.06 12.84 -5.73
N ILE A 75 14.88 13.75 -5.21
CA ILE A 75 16.33 13.75 -5.37
C ILE A 75 16.89 13.60 -3.96
N PRO A 76 17.05 12.36 -3.46
CA PRO A 76 17.43 12.13 -2.06
C PRO A 76 18.71 12.82 -1.62
N GLU A 77 19.71 12.88 -2.47
CA GLU A 77 20.97 13.52 -2.10
C GLU A 77 20.81 15.02 -1.85
N ASP A 78 19.81 15.67 -2.45
CA ASP A 78 19.49 17.08 -2.24
C ASP A 78 18.33 17.28 -1.26
N GLU A 79 17.78 16.21 -0.75
CA GLU A 79 16.60 16.22 0.14
C GLU A 79 15.41 16.99 -0.47
N GLU A 80 15.26 16.93 -1.80
CA GLU A 80 14.15 17.54 -2.52
C GLU A 80 13.14 16.50 -2.93
N TYR A 81 11.86 16.73 -2.60
CA TYR A 81 10.75 15.81 -2.91
C TYR A 81 9.55 16.60 -3.35
N THR A 82 8.80 16.05 -4.30
CA THR A 82 7.55 16.65 -4.76
C THR A 82 6.58 15.58 -5.23
N THR A 83 5.33 15.96 -5.40
CA THR A 83 4.30 15.06 -5.92
C THR A 83 3.54 15.75 -7.05
N VAL A 84 2.99 14.95 -7.96
CA VAL A 84 2.14 15.42 -9.04
C VAL A 84 0.82 14.65 -8.94
N GLU A 85 -0.29 15.39 -8.90
CA GLU A 85 -1.61 14.77 -8.86
C GLU A 85 -1.88 14.01 -10.15
N ILE A 86 -2.41 12.79 -10.04
CA ILE A 86 -2.73 11.95 -11.18
C ILE A 86 -4.17 12.21 -11.61
N SER A 87 -4.37 12.52 -12.91
CA SER A 87 -5.70 12.75 -13.48
C SER A 87 -6.48 11.44 -13.62
N GLU A 88 -7.80 11.54 -13.77
CA GLU A 88 -8.64 10.35 -13.98
C GLU A 88 -8.22 9.53 -15.19
N LYS A 89 -7.87 10.20 -16.28
CA LYS A 89 -7.43 9.54 -17.51
C LYS A 89 -6.14 8.78 -17.29
N GLN A 90 -5.20 9.40 -16.59
CA GLN A 90 -3.91 8.77 -16.23
C GLN A 90 -4.13 7.61 -15.28
N LEU A 91 -5.03 7.77 -14.31
CA LEU A 91 -5.34 6.74 -13.35
C LEU A 91 -5.90 5.48 -14.02
N LYS A 92 -6.76 5.64 -15.04
CA LYS A 92 -7.29 4.51 -15.79
C LYS A 92 -6.18 3.69 -16.42
N SER A 93 -5.19 4.36 -17.01
CA SER A 93 -4.04 3.68 -17.62
C SER A 93 -3.22 2.92 -16.58
N ILE A 94 -3.02 3.53 -15.41
CA ILE A 94 -2.25 2.92 -14.32
C ILE A 94 -2.98 1.70 -13.76
N VAL A 95 -4.28 1.81 -13.54
CA VAL A 95 -5.10 0.70 -13.02
C VAL A 95 -5.10 -0.46 -14.00
N GLU A 96 -5.22 -0.18 -15.29
CA GLU A 96 -5.15 -1.21 -16.33
C GLU A 96 -3.81 -1.95 -16.29
N PHE A 97 -2.73 -1.20 -16.11
CA PHE A 97 -1.40 -1.77 -15.99
C PHE A 97 -1.29 -2.71 -14.77
N PHE A 98 -1.88 -2.30 -13.63
CA PHE A 98 -1.85 -3.09 -12.40
C PHE A 98 -2.69 -4.35 -12.45
N GLN A 99 -3.68 -4.44 -13.34
CA GLN A 99 -4.55 -5.61 -13.42
C GLN A 99 -3.80 -6.91 -13.73
N ASP A 100 -2.63 -6.82 -14.34
CA ASP A 100 -1.82 -7.98 -14.66
C ASP A 100 -0.90 -8.43 -13.51
N PHE A 101 -0.86 -7.66 -12.43
CA PHE A 101 -0.01 -8.00 -11.29
C PHE A 101 -0.75 -8.91 -10.31
N LYS A 102 -0.05 -9.91 -9.83
CA LYS A 102 -0.57 -10.88 -8.86
C LYS A 102 0.43 -11.06 -7.74
N ILE A 103 -0.12 -11.31 -6.55
CA ILE A 103 0.69 -11.71 -5.42
C ILE A 103 0.65 -13.23 -5.35
N GLU A 104 1.80 -13.86 -5.52
CA GLU A 104 1.91 -15.31 -5.44
C GLU A 104 2.67 -15.69 -4.19
N LEU A 105 2.13 -16.65 -3.46
CA LEU A 105 2.81 -17.21 -2.31
C LEU A 105 3.54 -18.46 -2.74
N ASP A 106 4.79 -18.55 -2.33
CA ASP A 106 5.61 -19.72 -2.62
C ASP A 106 5.23 -20.84 -1.64
N ASP A 107 4.69 -21.93 -2.17
CA ASP A 107 4.26 -23.09 -1.38
C ASP A 107 5.36 -24.13 -1.18
N SER A 108 6.56 -23.86 -1.66
CA SER A 108 7.67 -24.81 -1.52
C SER A 108 8.23 -24.79 -0.09
N ASP A 109 7.83 -25.69 0.70
CA ASP A 109 8.34 -25.90 2.06
C ASP A 109 9.42 -26.95 2.10
#